data_9c5471483540f49f6848460e96042c5f
#
_entry.id   9c5471483540f49f6848460e96042c5f
#
_cell.length_a   1.000
_cell.length_b   1.000
_cell.length_c   1.000
_cell.angle_alpha   90.00
_cell.angle_beta   90.00
_cell.angle_gamma   90.00
#
_symmetry.space_group_name_H-M   'P 1'
#
loop_
_entity.id
_entity.type
_entity.pdbx_description
1 polymer ?
#
loop_
_entity_poly.entity_id
_entity_poly.type
_entity_poly.pdbx_seq_one_letter_code
_entity_poly.pdbx_strand_id
1 'polypeptide(L)'
;MAKDDLIVGLDIGTTKICTIIAERTEEKGPLKIVGVGTSRSEGLRRGVVVNIEKTVQSITKAVEDAELMAGVEVRGVYAGIAGDHIRSINSRGIIAVSRENTDITLDDVRRVIEAAQAAHIPMEREVIHVLPQEFIVDDQRGIRDPVGMSGIRLEAEVHIVTGAVASAQNIVKSIHRAGFEVYDLVLEPLASSYSTLTDDEKDLGVAIFDIGGGTTDIAFFSRGSIRHTSVIGLAGDNLTNDIAIGLRTPAHKAREIKEKFGCALASMVNSGETISVPSASGQADRQVSRQLLASIIQPRMEEIIGLAFREIEEFSDLMAAGIVMCGGTSGLKGIVELGEDITKLPARVGKPAGVIGLTNLIDDPKFATGVGLVMFGAEQSPGQGQFHGDESSIFNKILDRMKQWLTDLW
;
A
#
# COMPACT_ATOMS: atom_id res chain seq x y z
N MET A 1 29.63 -6.61 8.17
CA MET A 1 28.58 -6.22 7.23
C MET A 1 28.57 -4.70 7.18
N ALA A 2 28.61 -4.10 6.01
CA ALA A 2 28.48 -2.65 5.89
C ALA A 2 27.08 -2.27 6.38
N LYS A 3 26.99 -1.26 7.26
CA LYS A 3 25.73 -0.84 7.90
C LYS A 3 24.73 -0.15 6.93
N ASP A 4 25.14 0.07 5.68
CA ASP A 4 24.41 0.86 4.68
C ASP A 4 23.54 0.01 3.73
N ASP A 5 23.59 -1.34 3.87
CA ASP A 5 22.89 -2.26 2.98
C ASP A 5 21.51 -2.75 3.52
N LEU A 6 21.11 -2.27 4.71
CA LEU A 6 19.86 -2.68 5.33
C LEU A 6 18.72 -1.71 5.00
N ILE A 7 17.62 -2.28 4.54
CA ILE A 7 16.38 -1.55 4.25
C ILE A 7 15.27 -2.10 5.14
N VAL A 8 14.55 -1.20 5.81
CA VAL A 8 13.51 -1.59 6.76
C VAL A 8 12.18 -0.98 6.36
N GLY A 9 11.19 -1.83 6.13
CA GLY A 9 9.80 -1.47 5.90
C GLY A 9 8.97 -1.64 7.16
N LEU A 10 8.20 -0.62 7.53
CA LEU A 10 7.30 -0.61 8.68
C LEU A 10 5.86 -0.37 8.20
N ASP A 11 5.07 -1.43 8.11
CA ASP A 11 3.63 -1.40 7.83
C ASP A 11 2.87 -1.19 9.14
N ILE A 12 2.18 -0.02 9.27
CA ILE A 12 1.45 0.37 10.48
C ILE A 12 -0.05 0.21 10.23
N GLY A 13 -0.50 -1.03 10.13
CA GLY A 13 -1.90 -1.34 9.86
C GLY A 13 -2.81 -1.24 11.10
N THR A 14 -4.13 -1.17 10.87
CA THR A 14 -5.15 -1.06 11.93
C THR A 14 -5.18 -2.26 12.88
N THR A 15 -4.84 -3.45 12.41
CA THR A 15 -4.95 -4.71 13.20
C THR A 15 -3.61 -5.39 13.46
N LYS A 16 -2.61 -5.09 12.65
CA LYS A 16 -1.27 -5.65 12.67
C LYS A 16 -0.26 -4.56 12.37
N ILE A 17 0.84 -4.51 13.10
CA ILE A 17 2.07 -3.81 12.69
C ILE A 17 3.05 -4.87 12.24
N CYS A 18 3.70 -4.62 11.11
CA CYS A 18 4.67 -5.52 10.51
C CYS A 18 5.96 -4.79 10.18
N THR A 19 7.08 -5.36 10.58
CA THR A 19 8.42 -4.90 10.23
C THR A 19 9.09 -5.94 9.36
N ILE A 20 9.58 -5.53 8.20
CA ILE A 20 10.37 -6.35 7.29
C ILE A 20 11.75 -5.74 7.20
N ILE A 21 12.78 -6.55 7.44
CA ILE A 21 14.19 -6.16 7.24
C ILE A 21 14.73 -6.91 6.03
N ALA A 22 15.24 -6.17 5.08
CA ALA A 22 15.88 -6.71 3.88
C ALA A 22 17.33 -6.26 3.78
N GLU A 23 18.16 -7.11 3.20
CA GLU A 23 19.56 -6.87 2.88
C GLU A 23 19.70 -6.78 1.37
N ARG A 24 20.40 -5.74 0.89
CA ARG A 24 20.81 -5.64 -0.52
C ARG A 24 22.07 -6.49 -0.70
N THR A 25 21.99 -7.56 -1.47
CA THR A 25 23.11 -8.47 -1.70
C THR A 25 23.99 -8.04 -2.87
N GLU A 26 23.40 -7.37 -3.85
CA GLU A 26 24.04 -6.84 -5.05
C GLU A 26 23.30 -5.56 -5.48
N GLU A 27 23.96 -4.68 -6.21
CA GLU A 27 23.42 -3.38 -6.62
C GLU A 27 22.12 -3.49 -7.46
N LYS A 28 22.00 -4.54 -8.28
CA LYS A 28 20.81 -4.87 -9.09
C LYS A 28 20.26 -6.28 -8.82
N GLY A 29 20.55 -6.87 -7.66
CA GLY A 29 20.08 -8.20 -7.28
C GLY A 29 18.75 -8.16 -6.51
N PRO A 30 18.07 -9.32 -6.36
CA PRO A 30 16.87 -9.41 -5.53
C PRO A 30 17.21 -9.11 -4.06
N LEU A 31 16.30 -8.42 -3.37
CA LEU A 31 16.43 -8.16 -1.95
C LEU A 31 16.29 -9.46 -1.15
N LYS A 32 17.15 -9.64 -0.16
CA LYS A 32 17.11 -10.79 0.75
C LYS A 32 16.42 -10.40 2.04
N ILE A 33 15.26 -10.98 2.31
CA ILE A 33 14.56 -10.82 3.58
C ILE A 33 15.35 -11.56 4.67
N VAL A 34 15.77 -10.82 5.71
CA VAL A 34 16.57 -11.34 6.82
C VAL A 34 15.86 -11.24 8.17
N GLY A 35 14.82 -10.40 8.29
CA GLY A 35 14.03 -10.26 9.51
C GLY A 35 12.56 -9.97 9.22
N VAL A 36 11.68 -10.58 10.00
CA VAL A 36 10.24 -10.38 9.97
C VAL A 36 9.74 -10.28 11.40
N GLY A 37 9.12 -9.16 11.74
CA GLY A 37 8.52 -8.96 13.04
C GLY A 37 7.06 -8.55 12.91
N THR A 38 6.21 -9.06 13.78
CA THR A 38 4.79 -8.69 13.77
C THR A 38 4.26 -8.50 15.17
N SER A 39 3.44 -7.48 15.36
CA SER A 39 2.73 -7.25 16.60
C SER A 39 1.25 -6.98 16.33
N ARG A 40 0.42 -7.24 17.34
CA ARG A 40 -0.96 -6.76 17.30
C ARG A 40 -0.96 -5.23 17.35
N SER A 41 -1.64 -4.61 16.40
CA SER A 41 -1.79 -3.16 16.40
C SER A 41 -2.81 -2.74 17.45
N GLU A 42 -2.39 -1.88 18.35
CA GLU A 42 -3.23 -1.17 19.31
C GLU A 42 -2.98 0.33 19.16
N GLY A 43 -4.05 1.13 19.22
CA GLY A 43 -3.93 2.58 19.09
C GLY A 43 -4.20 3.14 17.70
N LEU A 44 -4.58 2.31 16.72
CA LEU A 44 -5.04 2.75 15.39
C LEU A 44 -6.53 2.42 15.18
N ARG A 45 -7.17 3.28 14.39
CA ARG A 45 -8.53 3.07 13.89
C ARG A 45 -8.63 3.58 12.47
N ARG A 46 -8.96 2.70 11.50
CA ARG A 46 -9.06 3.02 10.06
C ARG A 46 -7.82 3.76 9.53
N GLY A 47 -6.63 3.24 9.84
CA GLY A 47 -5.37 3.85 9.42
C GLY A 47 -4.94 5.11 10.18
N VAL A 48 -5.76 5.62 11.12
CA VAL A 48 -5.46 6.84 11.88
C VAL A 48 -5.03 6.49 13.31
N VAL A 49 -3.95 7.12 13.80
CA VAL A 49 -3.46 6.97 15.18
C VAL A 49 -4.44 7.69 16.12
N VAL A 50 -5.08 6.93 17.02
CA VAL A 50 -6.00 7.42 18.06
C VAL A 50 -5.39 7.32 19.45
N ASN A 51 -4.29 6.58 19.63
CA ASN A 51 -3.54 6.48 20.86
C ASN A 51 -2.05 6.27 20.56
N ILE A 52 -1.25 7.31 20.73
CA ILE A 52 0.19 7.32 20.40
C ILE A 52 0.94 6.27 21.25
N GLU A 53 0.71 6.22 22.58
CA GLU A 53 1.46 5.33 23.46
C GLU A 53 1.29 3.85 23.09
N LYS A 54 0.06 3.44 22.80
CA LYS A 54 -0.22 2.06 22.36
C LYS A 54 0.39 1.77 21.00
N THR A 55 0.36 2.75 20.10
CA THR A 55 1.00 2.63 18.77
C THR A 55 2.51 2.47 18.92
N VAL A 56 3.15 3.28 19.78
CA VAL A 56 4.58 3.16 20.09
C VAL A 56 4.92 1.75 20.59
N GLN A 57 4.20 1.24 21.59
CA GLN A 57 4.43 -0.10 22.13
C GLN A 57 4.30 -1.19 21.04
N SER A 58 3.31 -1.08 20.17
CA SER A 58 3.11 -2.03 19.07
C SER A 58 4.23 -1.93 18.02
N ILE A 59 4.70 -0.73 17.68
CA ILE A 59 5.84 -0.51 16.77
C ILE A 59 7.11 -1.11 17.38
N THR A 60 7.45 -0.74 18.61
CA THR A 60 8.66 -1.23 19.30
C THR A 60 8.70 -2.76 19.27
N LYS A 61 7.60 -3.41 19.63
CA LYS A 61 7.54 -4.87 19.64
C LYS A 61 7.75 -5.48 18.26
N ALA A 62 7.15 -4.92 17.21
CA ALA A 62 7.30 -5.45 15.85
C ALA A 62 8.73 -5.27 15.33
N VAL A 63 9.39 -4.16 15.67
CA VAL A 63 10.79 -3.93 15.29
C VAL A 63 11.73 -4.85 16.07
N GLU A 64 11.58 -4.95 17.40
CA GLU A 64 12.39 -5.85 18.25
C GLU A 64 12.33 -7.31 17.78
N ASP A 65 11.14 -7.82 17.42
CA ASP A 65 10.98 -9.18 16.90
C ASP A 65 11.74 -9.36 15.55
N ALA A 66 11.73 -8.34 14.67
CA ALA A 66 12.46 -8.36 13.40
C ALA A 66 13.98 -8.26 13.61
N GLU A 67 14.44 -7.37 14.50
CA GLU A 67 15.85 -7.22 14.88
C GLU A 67 16.43 -8.50 15.45
N LEU A 68 15.70 -9.14 16.37
CA LEU A 68 16.11 -10.41 16.98
C LEU A 68 16.29 -11.50 15.92
N MET A 69 15.39 -11.56 14.92
CA MET A 69 15.47 -12.54 13.84
C MET A 69 16.64 -12.26 12.91
N ALA A 70 16.87 -10.98 12.55
CA ALA A 70 17.91 -10.58 11.61
C ALA A 70 19.31 -10.49 12.26
N GLY A 71 19.39 -10.34 13.59
CA GLY A 71 20.64 -10.10 14.32
C GLY A 71 21.25 -8.72 14.04
N VAL A 72 20.40 -7.72 13.78
CA VAL A 72 20.80 -6.33 13.44
C VAL A 72 20.06 -5.33 14.29
N GLU A 73 20.53 -4.08 14.31
CA GLU A 73 19.89 -2.94 14.96
C GLU A 73 19.28 -2.00 13.90
N VAL A 74 18.00 -1.69 14.02
CA VAL A 74 17.27 -0.79 13.13
C VAL A 74 17.49 0.67 13.56
N ARG A 75 17.80 1.55 12.62
CA ARG A 75 17.93 2.99 12.87
C ARG A 75 16.75 3.78 12.35
N GLY A 76 16.28 3.41 11.16
CA GLY A 76 15.18 4.12 10.52
C GLY A 76 14.43 3.23 9.55
N VAL A 77 13.26 3.70 9.15
CA VAL A 77 12.27 2.90 8.43
C VAL A 77 11.63 3.68 7.28
N TYR A 78 11.24 2.95 6.24
CA TYR A 78 10.21 3.38 5.29
C TYR A 78 8.86 2.96 5.85
N ALA A 79 7.98 3.93 6.12
CA ALA A 79 6.73 3.64 6.83
C ALA A 79 5.53 3.75 5.90
N GLY A 80 4.60 2.80 6.00
CA GLY A 80 3.31 2.84 5.31
C GLY A 80 2.39 3.93 5.86
N ILE A 81 1.65 4.58 4.97
CA ILE A 81 0.56 5.47 5.32
C ILE A 81 -0.69 5.12 4.53
N ALA A 82 -1.80 4.94 5.24
CA ALA A 82 -3.14 4.73 4.70
C ALA A 82 -4.17 5.43 5.58
N GLY A 83 -5.43 5.34 5.19
CA GLY A 83 -6.53 5.86 6.00
C GLY A 83 -7.50 6.72 5.21
N ASP A 84 -8.68 6.95 5.79
CA ASP A 84 -9.77 7.72 5.18
C ASP A 84 -9.48 9.23 5.02
N HIS A 85 -8.32 9.67 5.50
CA HIS A 85 -7.81 11.04 5.33
C HIS A 85 -6.96 11.22 4.06
N ILE A 86 -6.60 10.15 3.36
CA ILE A 86 -5.88 10.21 2.07
C ILE A 86 -6.82 10.70 0.97
N ARG A 87 -6.32 11.58 0.12
CA ARG A 87 -7.00 12.06 -1.09
C ARG A 87 -5.99 12.16 -2.21
N SER A 88 -6.46 12.07 -3.44
CA SER A 88 -5.62 12.28 -4.62
C SER A 88 -6.31 13.19 -5.63
N ILE A 89 -5.48 13.84 -6.42
CA ILE A 89 -5.90 14.65 -7.57
C ILE A 89 -4.93 14.43 -8.72
N ASN A 90 -5.43 14.47 -9.94
CA ASN A 90 -4.59 14.58 -11.13
C ASN A 90 -4.42 16.05 -11.48
N SER A 91 -3.20 16.46 -11.77
CA SER A 91 -2.85 17.84 -12.11
C SER A 91 -1.97 17.88 -13.35
N ARG A 92 -1.99 18.98 -14.06
CA ARG A 92 -1.20 19.21 -15.28
C ARG A 92 -0.37 20.48 -15.14
N GLY A 93 0.94 20.35 -15.37
CA GLY A 93 1.87 21.46 -15.48
C GLY A 93 2.24 21.72 -16.92
N ILE A 94 2.54 22.96 -17.24
CA ILE A 94 2.95 23.38 -18.60
C ILE A 94 4.05 24.41 -18.47
N ILE A 95 5.17 24.20 -19.18
CA ILE A 95 6.25 25.18 -19.27
C ILE A 95 6.72 25.37 -20.71
N ALA A 96 7.34 26.50 -20.99
CA ALA A 96 8.14 26.67 -22.19
C ALA A 96 9.58 26.18 -21.95
N VAL A 97 10.12 25.41 -22.88
CA VAL A 97 11.53 25.01 -22.91
C VAL A 97 12.39 26.23 -23.31
N SER A 98 13.60 26.32 -22.76
CA SER A 98 14.47 27.48 -23.03
C SER A 98 14.80 27.62 -24.51
N ARG A 99 14.81 28.86 -25.00
CA ARG A 99 15.10 29.14 -26.42
C ARG A 99 16.58 28.97 -26.82
N GLU A 100 17.48 28.92 -25.85
CA GLU A 100 18.92 28.77 -26.13
C GLU A 100 19.32 27.32 -26.42
N ASN A 101 18.56 26.36 -25.87
CA ASN A 101 18.70 24.94 -26.14
C ASN A 101 17.30 24.33 -26.28
N THR A 102 16.99 23.75 -27.45
CA THR A 102 15.70 23.12 -27.70
C THR A 102 15.56 21.74 -27.05
N ASP A 103 16.65 21.21 -26.50
CA ASP A 103 16.65 19.89 -25.86
C ASP A 103 16.19 20.02 -24.41
N ILE A 104 15.22 19.22 -24.05
CA ILE A 104 14.63 19.16 -22.72
C ILE A 104 15.66 18.63 -21.73
N THR A 105 15.85 19.36 -20.64
CA THR A 105 16.77 19.03 -19.56
C THR A 105 16.05 18.49 -18.33
N LEU A 106 16.79 17.88 -17.40
CA LEU A 106 16.25 17.51 -16.08
C LEU A 106 15.67 18.71 -15.32
N ASP A 107 16.23 19.90 -15.52
CA ASP A 107 15.70 21.13 -14.91
C ASP A 107 14.33 21.51 -15.47
N ASP A 108 14.11 21.33 -16.77
CA ASP A 108 12.80 21.54 -17.38
C ASP A 108 11.77 20.55 -16.87
N VAL A 109 12.17 19.29 -16.71
CA VAL A 109 11.31 18.27 -16.12
C VAL A 109 10.93 18.62 -14.67
N ARG A 110 11.89 19.09 -13.88
CA ARG A 110 11.62 19.58 -12.52
C ARG A 110 10.61 20.72 -12.54
N ARG A 111 10.86 21.75 -13.34
CA ARG A 111 10.00 22.93 -13.46
C ARG A 111 8.57 22.60 -13.90
N VAL A 112 8.39 21.64 -14.80
CA VAL A 112 7.04 21.24 -15.23
C VAL A 112 6.30 20.46 -14.14
N ILE A 113 6.99 19.64 -13.35
CA ILE A 113 6.40 18.96 -12.20
C ILE A 113 6.04 19.99 -11.12
N GLU A 114 6.90 20.97 -10.84
CA GLU A 114 6.61 22.10 -9.94
C GLU A 114 5.36 22.87 -10.39
N ALA A 115 5.27 23.17 -11.67
CA ALA A 115 4.10 23.82 -12.22
C ALA A 115 2.82 22.98 -12.03
N ALA A 116 2.91 21.66 -12.14
CA ALA A 116 1.78 20.77 -11.90
C ALA A 116 1.40 20.73 -10.40
N GLN A 117 2.37 20.85 -9.48
CA GLN A 117 2.13 20.89 -8.03
C GLN A 117 1.52 22.21 -7.54
N ALA A 118 1.60 23.27 -8.31
CA ALA A 118 0.99 24.56 -7.96
C ALA A 118 -0.55 24.50 -7.84
N ALA A 119 -1.14 23.31 -7.95
CA ALA A 119 -2.53 23.05 -7.60
C ALA A 119 -2.80 23.49 -6.15
N HIS A 120 -3.95 24.11 -5.91
CA HIS A 120 -4.33 24.56 -4.58
C HIS A 120 -4.55 23.38 -3.64
N ILE A 121 -3.60 23.15 -2.73
CA ILE A 121 -3.71 22.15 -1.66
C ILE A 121 -4.10 22.89 -0.38
N PRO A 122 -5.19 22.48 0.31
CA PRO A 122 -5.60 23.09 1.58
C PRO A 122 -4.49 23.00 2.64
N MET A 123 -4.40 24.01 3.52
CA MET A 123 -3.33 24.11 4.54
C MET A 123 -3.34 22.95 5.57
N GLU A 124 -4.47 22.29 5.75
CA GLU A 124 -4.61 21.11 6.62
C GLU A 124 -4.14 19.80 5.96
N ARG A 125 -3.66 19.87 4.72
CA ARG A 125 -3.16 18.71 3.97
C ARG A 125 -1.71 18.91 3.56
N GLU A 126 -0.96 17.83 3.53
CA GLU A 126 0.40 17.79 2.99
C GLU A 126 0.51 16.79 1.85
N VAL A 127 1.45 17.05 0.96
CA VAL A 127 1.75 16.15 -0.17
C VAL A 127 2.55 14.96 0.34
N ILE A 128 2.02 13.76 0.11
CA ILE A 128 2.71 12.51 0.41
C ILE A 128 3.50 12.04 -0.81
N HIS A 129 2.85 12.05 -2.00
CA HIS A 129 3.50 11.68 -3.26
C HIS A 129 3.11 12.61 -4.39
N VAL A 130 4.07 12.81 -5.31
CA VAL A 130 3.83 13.36 -6.66
C VAL A 130 4.36 12.34 -7.65
N LEU A 131 3.46 11.73 -8.40
CA LEU A 131 3.73 10.59 -9.27
C LEU A 131 3.48 11.00 -10.72
N PRO A 132 4.54 11.22 -11.54
CA PRO A 132 4.37 11.52 -12.95
C PRO A 132 3.62 10.39 -13.67
N GLN A 133 2.65 10.75 -14.51
CA GLN A 133 1.85 9.81 -15.29
C GLN A 133 2.31 9.75 -16.73
N GLU A 134 2.49 10.91 -17.36
CA GLU A 134 3.06 11.06 -18.69
C GLU A 134 3.61 12.47 -18.90
N PHE A 135 4.52 12.59 -19.84
CA PHE A 135 4.95 13.87 -20.38
C PHE A 135 4.42 14.05 -21.79
N ILE A 136 4.25 15.33 -22.17
CA ILE A 136 3.79 15.73 -23.51
C ILE A 136 4.79 16.78 -24.02
N VAL A 137 5.46 16.46 -25.12
CA VAL A 137 6.40 17.38 -25.77
C VAL A 137 5.72 17.93 -27.02
N ASP A 138 5.48 19.24 -27.04
CA ASP A 138 4.65 19.93 -28.02
C ASP A 138 3.24 19.31 -28.09
N ASP A 139 2.95 18.45 -29.08
CA ASP A 139 1.68 17.74 -29.21
C ASP A 139 1.82 16.20 -29.07
N GLN A 140 3.04 15.71 -28.84
CA GLN A 140 3.32 14.29 -28.71
C GLN A 140 3.07 13.81 -27.27
N ARG A 141 2.05 12.96 -27.09
CA ARG A 141 1.66 12.34 -25.80
C ARG A 141 2.35 11.00 -25.54
N GLY A 142 2.21 10.51 -24.31
CA GLY A 142 2.65 9.16 -23.91
C GLY A 142 4.15 9.04 -23.72
N ILE A 143 4.85 10.15 -23.53
CA ILE A 143 6.29 10.17 -23.31
C ILE A 143 6.53 9.87 -21.82
N ARG A 144 7.36 8.87 -21.54
CA ARG A 144 7.78 8.52 -20.18
C ARG A 144 8.99 9.33 -19.75
N ASP A 145 9.97 9.45 -20.63
CA ASP A 145 11.19 10.24 -20.43
C ASP A 145 11.35 11.29 -21.54
N PRO A 146 11.17 12.58 -21.23
CA PRO A 146 11.35 13.65 -22.20
C PRO A 146 12.78 14.17 -22.26
N VAL A 147 13.73 13.75 -21.40
CA VAL A 147 15.09 14.29 -21.33
C VAL A 147 15.84 14.00 -22.64
N GLY A 148 16.47 15.04 -23.22
CA GLY A 148 17.18 14.95 -24.50
C GLY A 148 16.28 15.02 -25.73
N MET A 149 14.95 15.05 -25.58
CA MET A 149 14.05 15.34 -26.71
C MET A 149 14.05 16.83 -27.03
N SER A 150 13.94 17.16 -28.32
CA SER A 150 13.80 18.55 -28.76
C SER A 150 12.33 18.95 -28.74
N GLY A 151 12.02 20.13 -28.18
CA GLY A 151 10.67 20.68 -28.12
C GLY A 151 10.66 22.10 -27.57
N ILE A 152 9.54 22.82 -27.77
CA ILE A 152 9.35 24.20 -27.32
C ILE A 152 8.43 24.24 -26.07
N ARG A 153 7.57 23.24 -25.91
CA ARG A 153 6.59 23.16 -24.83
C ARG A 153 6.70 21.77 -24.18
N LEU A 154 6.90 21.76 -22.87
CA LEU A 154 6.86 20.54 -22.07
C LEU A 154 5.65 20.63 -21.13
N GLU A 155 4.88 19.54 -21.09
CA GLU A 155 3.78 19.37 -20.15
C GLU A 155 3.99 18.07 -19.38
N ALA A 156 3.52 18.04 -18.13
CA ALA A 156 3.48 16.84 -17.30
C ALA A 156 2.07 16.65 -16.71
N GLU A 157 1.55 15.45 -16.85
CA GLU A 157 0.40 15.00 -16.07
C GLU A 157 0.92 14.25 -14.84
N VAL A 158 0.47 14.62 -13.63
CA VAL A 158 0.94 14.06 -12.38
C VAL A 158 -0.23 13.65 -11.49
N HIS A 159 -0.07 12.55 -10.77
CA HIS A 159 -0.97 12.13 -9.71
C HIS A 159 -0.41 12.62 -8.37
N ILE A 160 -1.14 13.48 -7.68
CA ILE A 160 -0.75 14.07 -6.41
C ILE A 160 -1.56 13.40 -5.31
N VAL A 161 -0.87 12.72 -4.39
CA VAL A 161 -1.47 12.12 -3.20
C VAL A 161 -1.22 13.01 -2.01
N THR A 162 -2.28 13.34 -1.27
CA THR A 162 -2.21 14.17 -0.07
C THR A 162 -2.80 13.46 1.14
N GLY A 163 -2.24 13.73 2.31
CA GLY A 163 -2.73 13.27 3.61
C GLY A 163 -3.10 14.44 4.52
N ALA A 164 -3.88 14.20 5.58
CA ALA A 164 -4.05 15.20 6.63
C ALA A 164 -2.74 15.36 7.41
N VAL A 165 -2.25 16.59 7.56
CA VAL A 165 -1.00 16.93 8.27
C VAL A 165 -0.96 16.28 9.67
N ALA A 166 -2.04 16.40 10.44
CA ALA A 166 -2.10 15.83 11.78
C ALA A 166 -1.97 14.30 11.80
N SER A 167 -2.50 13.60 10.79
CA SER A 167 -2.43 12.13 10.70
C SER A 167 -1.01 11.67 10.39
N ALA A 168 -0.35 12.27 9.39
CA ALA A 168 1.03 11.96 9.04
C ALA A 168 1.99 12.28 10.18
N GLN A 169 1.85 13.46 10.82
CA GLN A 169 2.65 13.84 11.99
C GLN A 169 2.48 12.89 13.18
N ASN A 170 1.27 12.34 13.42
CA ASN A 170 1.05 11.38 14.49
C ASN A 170 1.74 10.03 14.21
N ILE A 171 1.79 9.59 12.94
CA ILE A 171 2.56 8.41 12.52
C ILE A 171 4.05 8.65 12.77
N VAL A 172 4.62 9.72 12.21
CA VAL A 172 6.03 10.10 12.38
C VAL A 172 6.40 10.25 13.86
N LYS A 173 5.57 10.94 14.66
CA LYS A 173 5.77 11.08 16.09
C LYS A 173 5.76 9.74 16.83
N SER A 174 4.90 8.81 16.43
CA SER A 174 4.85 7.48 17.04
C SER A 174 6.13 6.69 16.74
N ILE A 175 6.64 6.76 15.51
CA ILE A 175 7.89 6.09 15.09
C ILE A 175 9.09 6.70 15.81
N HIS A 176 9.21 8.04 15.86
CA HIS A 176 10.30 8.72 16.60
C HIS A 176 10.29 8.40 18.10
N ARG A 177 9.09 8.33 18.72
CA ARG A 177 8.96 7.95 20.14
C ARG A 177 9.27 6.49 20.41
N ALA A 178 9.15 5.63 19.39
CA ALA A 178 9.62 4.24 19.44
C ALA A 178 11.15 4.13 19.28
N GLY A 179 11.85 5.24 18.96
CA GLY A 179 13.32 5.30 18.85
C GLY A 179 13.86 5.18 17.43
N PHE A 180 13.01 5.28 16.39
CA PHE A 180 13.41 5.07 14.99
C PHE A 180 13.25 6.36 14.17
N GLU A 181 14.11 6.53 13.16
CA GLU A 181 13.99 7.60 12.17
C GLU A 181 12.99 7.19 11.06
N VAL A 182 12.36 8.19 10.44
CA VAL A 182 11.49 7.97 9.27
C VAL A 182 12.22 8.46 8.02
N TYR A 183 12.54 7.53 7.13
CA TYR A 183 13.19 7.88 5.86
C TYR A 183 12.16 8.41 4.85
N ASP A 184 11.01 7.77 4.76
CA ASP A 184 9.88 8.25 3.95
C ASP A 184 8.55 7.69 4.45
N LEU A 185 7.44 8.42 4.12
CA LEU A 185 6.08 7.93 4.24
C LEU A 185 5.59 7.49 2.87
N VAL A 186 5.17 6.24 2.76
CA VAL A 186 4.80 5.62 1.48
C VAL A 186 3.34 5.22 1.52
N LEU A 187 2.57 5.64 0.52
CA LEU A 187 1.18 5.23 0.35
C LEU A 187 1.08 3.69 0.27
N GLU A 188 0.27 3.06 1.12
CA GLU A 188 0.24 1.59 1.23
C GLU A 188 -0.10 0.86 -0.08
N PRO A 189 -1.11 1.23 -0.89
CA PRO A 189 -1.36 0.54 -2.16
C PRO A 189 -0.25 0.77 -3.20
N LEU A 190 0.51 1.87 -3.11
CA LEU A 190 1.72 2.05 -3.91
C LEU A 190 2.79 1.04 -3.45
N ALA A 191 3.06 0.95 -2.16
CA ALA A 191 4.00 -0.03 -1.61
C ALA A 191 3.60 -1.46 -1.99
N SER A 192 2.34 -1.86 -1.74
CA SER A 192 1.84 -3.20 -2.08
C SER A 192 1.99 -3.54 -3.55
N SER A 193 1.91 -2.54 -4.45
CA SER A 193 2.10 -2.75 -5.89
C SER A 193 3.52 -3.20 -6.27
N TYR A 194 4.54 -2.78 -5.53
CA TYR A 194 5.92 -3.22 -5.76
C TYR A 194 6.13 -4.72 -5.52
N SER A 195 5.44 -5.27 -4.53
CA SER A 195 5.59 -6.67 -4.15
C SER A 195 4.61 -7.62 -4.83
N THR A 196 3.51 -7.10 -5.42
CA THR A 196 2.41 -7.96 -5.88
C THR A 196 2.06 -7.83 -7.36
N LEU A 197 2.45 -6.74 -8.02
CA LEU A 197 2.17 -6.50 -9.43
C LEU A 197 3.43 -6.67 -10.28
N THR A 198 3.25 -7.22 -11.48
CA THR A 198 4.29 -7.23 -12.51
C THR A 198 4.23 -5.93 -13.34
N ASP A 199 5.32 -5.61 -14.04
CA ASP A 199 5.35 -4.45 -14.93
C ASP A 199 4.39 -4.63 -16.11
N ASP A 200 4.24 -5.84 -16.63
CA ASP A 200 3.26 -6.16 -17.67
C ASP A 200 1.81 -5.88 -17.21
N GLU A 201 1.46 -6.23 -15.97
CA GLU A 201 0.14 -5.92 -15.41
C GLU A 201 -0.07 -4.41 -15.30
N LYS A 202 0.95 -3.66 -14.81
CA LYS A 202 0.89 -2.19 -14.71
C LYS A 202 0.77 -1.53 -16.10
N ASP A 203 1.41 -2.09 -17.13
CA ASP A 203 1.32 -1.59 -18.50
C ASP A 203 -0.04 -1.89 -19.14
N LEU A 204 -0.55 -3.10 -19.00
CA LEU A 204 -1.83 -3.55 -19.55
C LEU A 204 -3.05 -2.92 -18.87
N GLY A 205 -2.89 -2.45 -17.64
CA GLY A 205 -3.95 -1.90 -16.81
C GLY A 205 -4.44 -2.90 -15.77
N VAL A 206 -4.21 -2.57 -14.50
CA VAL A 206 -4.54 -3.40 -13.32
C VAL A 206 -4.98 -2.52 -12.16
N ALA A 207 -5.96 -2.99 -11.40
CA ALA A 207 -6.29 -2.41 -10.10
C ALA A 207 -5.76 -3.28 -8.97
N ILE A 208 -5.25 -2.65 -7.92
CA ILE A 208 -4.92 -3.30 -6.65
C ILE A 208 -5.93 -2.90 -5.59
N PHE A 209 -6.47 -3.90 -4.85
CA PHE A 209 -7.29 -3.71 -3.67
C PHE A 209 -6.54 -4.27 -2.48
N ASP A 210 -5.96 -3.42 -1.66
CA ASP A 210 -5.34 -3.81 -0.39
C ASP A 210 -6.41 -3.81 0.70
N ILE A 211 -6.98 -5.00 0.97
CA ILE A 211 -8.08 -5.16 1.91
C ILE A 211 -7.50 -5.50 3.28
N GLY A 212 -7.24 -4.45 4.06
CA GLY A 212 -6.66 -4.53 5.39
C GLY A 212 -7.65 -4.93 6.49
N GLY A 213 -7.36 -4.47 7.72
CA GLY A 213 -8.26 -4.60 8.87
C GLY A 213 -9.27 -3.47 8.96
N GLY A 214 -8.84 -2.23 8.78
CA GLY A 214 -9.65 -1.03 8.98
C GLY A 214 -10.00 -0.26 7.70
N THR A 215 -9.19 -0.40 6.66
CA THR A 215 -9.32 0.26 5.37
C THR A 215 -9.19 -0.73 4.23
N THR A 216 -9.77 -0.39 3.09
CA THR A 216 -9.46 -0.97 1.79
C THR A 216 -8.87 0.15 0.94
N ASP A 217 -7.62 -0.02 0.56
CA ASP A 217 -6.85 0.95 -0.18
C ASP A 217 -6.77 0.50 -1.64
N ILE A 218 -7.03 1.42 -2.56
CA ILE A 218 -7.25 1.14 -3.98
C ILE A 218 -6.25 1.95 -4.78
N ALA A 219 -5.61 1.31 -5.76
CA ALA A 219 -4.85 2.02 -6.79
C ALA A 219 -5.09 1.37 -8.15
N PHE A 220 -5.21 2.21 -9.18
CA PHE A 220 -5.32 1.79 -10.57
C PHE A 220 -4.07 2.22 -11.34
N PHE A 221 -3.48 1.27 -12.06
CA PHE A 221 -2.30 1.44 -12.89
C PHE A 221 -2.66 1.22 -14.36
N SER A 222 -2.09 2.00 -15.24
CA SER A 222 -2.16 1.80 -16.68
C SER A 222 -0.96 2.46 -17.36
N ARG A 223 -0.41 1.81 -18.37
CA ARG A 223 0.80 2.26 -19.08
C ARG A 223 1.97 2.48 -18.12
N GLY A 224 2.16 1.56 -17.15
CA GLY A 224 3.22 1.58 -16.15
C GLY A 224 3.08 2.67 -15.07
N SER A 225 2.05 3.51 -15.10
CA SER A 225 1.89 4.63 -14.16
C SER A 225 0.60 4.51 -13.37
N ILE A 226 0.63 5.04 -12.14
CA ILE A 226 -0.56 5.14 -11.30
C ILE A 226 -1.49 6.23 -11.86
N ARG A 227 -2.77 5.89 -12.04
CA ARG A 227 -3.77 6.79 -12.63
C ARG A 227 -4.78 7.28 -11.62
N HIS A 228 -5.10 6.45 -10.64
CA HIS A 228 -6.07 6.77 -9.60
C HIS A 228 -5.71 6.08 -8.29
N THR A 229 -6.00 6.74 -7.17
CA THR A 229 -5.94 6.13 -5.82
C THR A 229 -7.13 6.57 -5.00
N SER A 230 -7.69 5.66 -4.22
CA SER A 230 -8.79 5.91 -3.30
C SER A 230 -8.69 5.03 -2.05
N VAL A 231 -9.39 5.41 -1.00
CA VAL A 231 -9.44 4.66 0.26
C VAL A 231 -10.88 4.61 0.75
N ILE A 232 -11.35 3.42 1.09
CA ILE A 232 -12.65 3.23 1.76
C ILE A 232 -12.45 2.75 3.20
N GLY A 233 -13.21 3.30 4.14
CA GLY A 233 -13.13 2.97 5.57
C GLY A 233 -13.90 1.70 5.97
N LEU A 234 -13.96 0.70 5.08
CA LEU A 234 -14.58 -0.61 5.28
C LEU A 234 -13.57 -1.71 4.94
N ALA A 235 -13.40 -2.67 5.85
CA ALA A 235 -12.46 -3.77 5.69
C ALA A 235 -12.72 -4.92 6.69
N GLY A 236 -11.71 -5.70 7.00
CA GLY A 236 -11.79 -6.93 7.79
C GLY A 236 -12.37 -6.78 9.21
N ASP A 237 -12.29 -5.62 9.85
CA ASP A 237 -12.89 -5.38 11.18
C ASP A 237 -14.44 -5.27 11.09
N ASN A 238 -14.97 -4.81 9.95
CA ASN A 238 -16.41 -4.82 9.70
C ASN A 238 -16.93 -6.26 9.65
N LEU A 239 -16.22 -7.16 8.92
CA LEU A 239 -16.56 -8.59 8.93
C LEU A 239 -16.51 -9.18 10.35
N THR A 240 -15.44 -8.85 11.11
CA THR A 240 -15.29 -9.33 12.48
C THR A 240 -16.47 -8.90 13.37
N ASN A 241 -16.92 -7.65 13.23
CA ASN A 241 -18.08 -7.13 13.96
C ASN A 241 -19.37 -7.83 13.53
N ASP A 242 -19.59 -8.04 12.24
CA ASP A 242 -20.79 -8.73 11.74
C ASP A 242 -20.83 -10.18 12.25
N ILE A 243 -19.70 -10.88 12.28
CA ILE A 243 -19.57 -12.23 12.85
C ILE A 243 -19.84 -12.20 14.37
N ALA A 244 -19.27 -11.24 15.09
CA ALA A 244 -19.46 -11.11 16.53
C ALA A 244 -20.94 -10.95 16.90
N ILE A 245 -21.66 -10.11 16.15
CA ILE A 245 -23.09 -9.87 16.31
C ILE A 245 -23.90 -11.10 15.87
N GLY A 246 -23.69 -11.57 14.65
CA GLY A 246 -24.45 -12.67 14.05
C GLY A 246 -24.30 -13.99 14.81
N LEU A 247 -23.10 -14.30 15.28
CA LEU A 247 -22.82 -15.50 16.07
C LEU A 247 -22.90 -15.26 17.58
N ARG A 248 -23.15 -14.03 18.05
CA ARG A 248 -23.18 -13.66 19.49
C ARG A 248 -21.93 -14.17 20.24
N THR A 249 -20.76 -13.86 19.71
CA THR A 249 -19.45 -14.26 20.24
C THR A 249 -18.59 -13.02 20.51
N PRO A 250 -17.62 -13.05 21.45
CA PRO A 250 -16.72 -11.93 21.68
C PRO A 250 -15.94 -11.57 20.40
N ALA A 251 -15.66 -10.28 20.19
CA ALA A 251 -15.01 -9.78 18.95
C ALA A 251 -13.65 -10.46 18.69
N HIS A 252 -12.83 -10.73 19.72
CA HIS A 252 -11.56 -11.42 19.55
C HIS A 252 -11.75 -12.86 19.07
N LYS A 253 -12.83 -13.55 19.51
CA LYS A 253 -13.18 -14.90 19.03
C LYS A 253 -13.78 -14.86 17.63
N ALA A 254 -14.58 -13.85 17.32
CA ALA A 254 -15.06 -13.64 15.95
C ALA A 254 -13.91 -13.47 14.94
N ARG A 255 -12.84 -12.76 15.33
CA ARG A 255 -11.62 -12.63 14.52
C ARG A 255 -10.94 -13.96 14.28
N GLU A 256 -10.69 -14.76 15.34
CA GLU A 256 -10.12 -16.10 15.24
C GLU A 256 -10.96 -17.02 14.32
N ILE A 257 -12.29 -16.95 14.47
CA ILE A 257 -13.23 -17.72 13.65
C ILE A 257 -13.17 -17.28 12.19
N LYS A 258 -13.14 -15.97 11.93
CA LYS A 258 -12.99 -15.42 10.58
C LYS A 258 -11.72 -15.91 9.89
N GLU A 259 -10.58 -15.78 10.56
CA GLU A 259 -9.27 -16.15 10.03
C GLU A 259 -9.14 -17.66 9.78
N LYS A 260 -9.71 -18.48 10.65
CA LYS A 260 -9.58 -19.95 10.57
C LYS A 260 -10.62 -20.61 9.67
N PHE A 261 -11.85 -20.13 9.65
CA PHE A 261 -13.00 -20.81 9.05
C PHE A 261 -13.74 -19.97 8.03
N GLY A 262 -13.37 -18.68 7.85
CA GLY A 262 -14.03 -17.76 6.95
C GLY A 262 -14.03 -18.21 5.49
N CYS A 263 -15.11 -17.89 4.80
CA CYS A 263 -15.25 -18.08 3.36
C CYS A 263 -16.09 -16.92 2.81
N ALA A 264 -15.62 -16.30 1.73
CA ALA A 264 -16.29 -15.17 1.09
C ALA A 264 -17.52 -15.60 0.28
N LEU A 265 -17.63 -16.87 -0.13
CA LEU A 265 -18.74 -17.44 -0.87
C LEU A 265 -19.39 -18.59 -0.09
N ALA A 266 -20.66 -18.43 0.30
CA ALA A 266 -21.41 -19.44 1.04
C ALA A 266 -21.63 -20.74 0.24
N SER A 267 -21.70 -20.66 -1.07
CA SER A 267 -21.83 -21.81 -1.98
C SER A 267 -20.59 -22.73 -2.00
N MET A 268 -19.42 -22.25 -1.60
CA MET A 268 -18.17 -23.01 -1.50
C MET A 268 -18.03 -23.79 -0.20
N VAL A 269 -18.96 -23.63 0.74
CA VAL A 269 -18.95 -24.33 2.03
C VAL A 269 -19.90 -25.51 2.03
N ASN A 270 -19.39 -26.69 2.41
CA ASN A 270 -20.23 -27.90 2.51
C ASN A 270 -21.29 -27.75 3.61
N SER A 271 -22.51 -28.18 3.34
CA SER A 271 -23.66 -28.01 4.22
C SER A 271 -23.56 -28.75 5.57
N GLY A 272 -22.69 -29.77 5.65
CA GLY A 272 -22.45 -30.56 6.88
C GLY A 272 -21.34 -30.04 7.80
N GLU A 273 -20.55 -29.04 7.36
CA GLU A 273 -19.44 -28.51 8.15
C GLU A 273 -19.96 -27.66 9.31
N THR A 274 -19.47 -27.98 10.54
CA THR A 274 -19.77 -27.20 11.75
C THR A 274 -18.50 -26.69 12.41
N ILE A 275 -18.63 -25.57 13.12
CA ILE A 275 -17.57 -24.95 13.91
C ILE A 275 -18.04 -24.72 15.34
N SER A 276 -17.11 -24.80 16.29
CA SER A 276 -17.37 -24.45 17.69
C SER A 276 -17.28 -22.93 17.88
N VAL A 277 -18.32 -22.31 18.40
CA VAL A 277 -18.41 -20.87 18.62
C VAL A 277 -18.58 -20.59 20.11
N PRO A 278 -17.58 -19.94 20.75
CA PRO A 278 -17.67 -19.52 22.15
C PRO A 278 -18.80 -18.51 22.37
N SER A 279 -19.55 -18.67 23.46
CA SER A 279 -20.63 -17.76 23.82
C SER A 279 -20.10 -16.46 24.46
N ALA A 280 -20.67 -15.31 24.09
CA ALA A 280 -20.40 -14.03 24.74
C ALA A 280 -20.91 -13.98 26.20
N SER A 281 -21.86 -14.83 26.56
CA SER A 281 -22.50 -14.88 27.90
C SER A 281 -21.85 -15.86 28.87
N GLY A 282 -20.70 -16.49 28.50
CA GLY A 282 -20.00 -17.49 29.34
C GLY A 282 -20.68 -18.84 29.38
N GLN A 283 -21.69 -19.09 28.54
CA GLN A 283 -22.31 -20.42 28.36
C GLN A 283 -21.39 -21.34 27.58
N ALA A 284 -21.69 -22.64 27.52
CA ALA A 284 -20.97 -23.63 26.74
C ALA A 284 -20.90 -23.24 25.24
N ASP A 285 -19.80 -23.63 24.60
CA ASP A 285 -19.61 -23.42 23.16
C ASP A 285 -20.75 -24.07 22.36
N ARG A 286 -21.16 -23.39 21.28
CA ARG A 286 -22.24 -23.86 20.41
C ARG A 286 -21.67 -24.38 19.10
N GLN A 287 -22.23 -25.48 18.60
CA GLN A 287 -21.97 -25.91 17.23
C GLN A 287 -22.82 -25.08 16.26
N VAL A 288 -22.15 -24.44 15.31
CA VAL A 288 -22.78 -23.57 14.31
C VAL A 288 -22.35 -24.04 12.92
N SER A 289 -23.27 -24.03 11.97
CA SER A 289 -22.92 -24.35 10.58
C SER A 289 -21.91 -23.34 10.03
N ARG A 290 -20.84 -23.85 9.40
CA ARG A 290 -19.86 -23.03 8.70
C ARG A 290 -20.50 -22.25 7.54
N GLN A 291 -21.57 -22.79 6.94
CA GLN A 291 -22.34 -22.11 5.91
C GLN A 291 -23.04 -20.85 6.46
N LEU A 292 -23.53 -20.88 7.72
CA LEU A 292 -24.06 -19.67 8.38
C LEU A 292 -22.95 -18.63 8.58
N LEU A 293 -21.74 -19.02 8.96
CA LEU A 293 -20.62 -18.08 9.02
C LEU A 293 -20.35 -17.43 7.66
N ALA A 294 -20.29 -18.22 6.58
CA ALA A 294 -20.09 -17.70 5.24
C ALA A 294 -21.22 -16.78 4.77
N SER A 295 -22.48 -17.09 5.13
CA SER A 295 -23.65 -16.22 4.81
C SER A 295 -23.63 -14.88 5.55
N ILE A 296 -22.89 -14.76 6.66
CA ILE A 296 -22.64 -13.49 7.34
C ILE A 296 -21.49 -12.72 6.65
N ILE A 297 -20.45 -13.43 6.20
CA ILE A 297 -19.27 -12.83 5.60
C ILE A 297 -19.56 -12.31 4.18
N GLN A 298 -20.24 -13.10 3.36
CA GLN A 298 -20.46 -12.83 1.94
C GLN A 298 -21.06 -11.44 1.66
N PRO A 299 -22.19 -11.03 2.25
CA PRO A 299 -22.79 -9.72 1.95
C PRO A 299 -21.86 -8.53 2.28
N ARG A 300 -21.04 -8.68 3.33
CA ARG A 300 -20.08 -7.65 3.69
C ARG A 300 -18.91 -7.60 2.70
N MET A 301 -18.44 -8.73 2.22
CA MET A 301 -17.40 -8.79 1.19
C MET A 301 -17.92 -8.25 -0.15
N GLU A 302 -19.16 -8.57 -0.51
CA GLU A 302 -19.85 -8.00 -1.68
C GLU A 302 -19.90 -6.48 -1.60
N GLU A 303 -20.23 -5.93 -0.43
CA GLU A 303 -20.24 -4.48 -0.20
C GLU A 303 -18.82 -3.88 -0.34
N ILE A 304 -17.80 -4.46 0.29
CA ILE A 304 -16.43 -3.95 0.26
C ILE A 304 -15.90 -3.94 -1.18
N ILE A 305 -15.99 -5.08 -1.88
CA ILE A 305 -15.49 -5.20 -3.26
C ILE A 305 -16.29 -4.31 -4.21
N GLY A 306 -17.62 -4.28 -4.06
CA GLY A 306 -18.48 -3.43 -4.88
C GLY A 306 -18.25 -1.93 -4.68
N LEU A 307 -17.94 -1.50 -3.44
CA LEU A 307 -17.55 -0.12 -3.15
C LEU A 307 -16.16 0.20 -3.74
N ALA A 308 -15.19 -0.70 -3.54
CA ALA A 308 -13.86 -0.54 -4.10
C ALA A 308 -13.88 -0.46 -5.64
N PHE A 309 -14.68 -1.30 -6.28
CA PHE A 309 -14.82 -1.28 -7.74
C PHE A 309 -15.47 0.02 -8.25
N ARG A 310 -16.46 0.56 -7.54
CA ARG A 310 -17.10 1.85 -7.92
C ARG A 310 -16.12 3.02 -7.97
N GLU A 311 -15.08 3.02 -7.13
CA GLU A 311 -14.04 4.06 -7.14
C GLU A 311 -13.22 4.09 -8.44
N ILE A 312 -13.21 2.99 -9.19
CA ILE A 312 -12.40 2.79 -10.40
C ILE A 312 -13.23 2.29 -11.61
N GLU A 313 -14.55 2.25 -11.50
CA GLU A 313 -15.46 1.71 -12.54
C GLU A 313 -15.30 2.44 -13.87
N GLU A 314 -15.01 3.74 -13.84
CA GLU A 314 -14.75 4.56 -15.05
C GLU A 314 -13.53 4.07 -15.86
N PHE A 315 -12.61 3.33 -15.25
CA PHE A 315 -11.40 2.76 -15.88
C PHE A 315 -11.57 1.29 -16.27
N SER A 316 -12.75 0.68 -16.11
CA SER A 316 -12.97 -0.77 -16.31
C SER A 316 -12.51 -1.27 -17.68
N ASP A 317 -12.74 -0.50 -18.74
CA ASP A 317 -12.30 -0.82 -20.10
C ASP A 317 -10.77 -0.81 -20.28
N LEU A 318 -10.04 -0.22 -19.35
CA LEU A 318 -8.57 -0.13 -19.36
C LEU A 318 -7.90 -1.18 -18.46
N MET A 319 -8.66 -2.04 -17.77
CA MET A 319 -8.15 -3.03 -16.82
C MET A 319 -8.01 -4.42 -17.44
N ALA A 320 -7.21 -4.52 -18.51
CA ALA A 320 -7.04 -5.81 -19.20
C ALA A 320 -6.39 -6.89 -18.32
N ALA A 321 -5.54 -6.53 -17.37
CA ALA A 321 -4.97 -7.44 -16.38
C ALA A 321 -5.87 -7.66 -15.15
N GLY A 322 -7.02 -6.97 -15.07
CA GLY A 322 -8.03 -7.20 -14.03
C GLY A 322 -7.67 -6.63 -12.66
N ILE A 323 -7.94 -7.40 -11.60
CA ILE A 323 -7.83 -6.95 -10.21
C ILE A 323 -6.91 -7.87 -9.41
N VAL A 324 -6.01 -7.27 -8.63
CA VAL A 324 -5.15 -7.96 -7.67
C VAL A 324 -5.58 -7.57 -6.25
N MET A 325 -6.00 -8.55 -5.45
CA MET A 325 -6.41 -8.35 -4.08
C MET A 325 -5.30 -8.77 -3.12
N CYS A 326 -4.83 -7.86 -2.28
CA CYS A 326 -3.84 -8.13 -1.22
C CYS A 326 -4.36 -7.66 0.15
N GLY A 327 -3.49 -7.68 1.17
CA GLY A 327 -3.90 -7.43 2.55
C GLY A 327 -4.48 -8.65 3.26
N GLY A 328 -4.58 -8.56 4.58
CA GLY A 328 -4.92 -9.73 5.41
C GLY A 328 -6.32 -10.31 5.16
N THR A 329 -7.27 -9.49 4.72
CA THR A 329 -8.64 -9.94 4.43
C THR A 329 -8.73 -10.70 3.10
N SER A 330 -7.81 -10.44 2.17
CA SER A 330 -7.72 -11.15 0.89
C SER A 330 -7.29 -12.61 1.02
N GLY A 331 -6.90 -13.06 2.20
CA GLY A 331 -6.69 -14.47 2.52
C GLY A 331 -7.96 -15.29 2.68
N LEU A 332 -9.16 -14.69 2.62
CA LEU A 332 -10.41 -15.43 2.71
C LEU A 332 -10.61 -16.35 1.51
N LYS A 333 -10.98 -17.60 1.78
CA LYS A 333 -11.32 -18.56 0.73
C LYS A 333 -12.52 -18.05 -0.06
N GLY A 334 -12.48 -18.18 -1.39
CA GLY A 334 -13.56 -17.77 -2.29
C GLY A 334 -13.60 -16.28 -2.61
N ILE A 335 -12.55 -15.52 -2.24
CA ILE A 335 -12.50 -14.06 -2.50
C ILE A 335 -12.26 -13.75 -3.97
N VAL A 336 -11.50 -14.59 -4.68
CA VAL A 336 -11.21 -14.43 -6.11
C VAL A 336 -12.51 -14.61 -6.91
N GLU A 337 -13.20 -15.71 -6.68
CA GLU A 337 -14.47 -16.01 -7.35
C GLU A 337 -15.53 -14.94 -7.07
N LEU A 338 -15.59 -14.45 -5.83
CA LEU A 338 -16.49 -13.34 -5.48
C LEU A 338 -16.08 -12.05 -6.19
N GLY A 339 -14.78 -11.75 -6.25
CA GLY A 339 -14.26 -10.57 -6.96
C GLY A 339 -14.62 -10.58 -8.43
N GLU A 340 -14.40 -11.71 -9.12
CA GLU A 340 -14.77 -11.91 -10.52
C GLU A 340 -16.29 -11.80 -10.74
N ASP A 341 -17.08 -12.35 -9.82
CA ASP A 341 -18.56 -12.28 -9.92
C ASP A 341 -19.07 -10.84 -9.81
N ILE A 342 -18.44 -10.00 -8.97
CA ILE A 342 -18.88 -8.60 -8.77
C ILE A 342 -18.39 -7.71 -9.89
N THR A 343 -17.09 -7.82 -10.24
CA THR A 343 -16.42 -6.85 -11.12
C THR A 343 -16.49 -7.23 -12.59
N LYS A 344 -16.74 -8.51 -12.88
CA LYS A 344 -16.69 -9.12 -14.23
C LYS A 344 -15.29 -9.02 -14.89
N LEU A 345 -14.27 -8.80 -14.09
CA LEU A 345 -12.87 -8.74 -14.49
C LEU A 345 -12.12 -9.95 -13.91
N PRO A 346 -11.02 -10.40 -14.55
CA PRO A 346 -10.14 -11.38 -13.95
C PRO A 346 -9.63 -10.91 -12.59
N ALA A 347 -9.55 -11.82 -11.62
CA ALA A 347 -9.05 -11.47 -10.31
C ALA A 347 -8.03 -12.51 -9.80
N ARG A 348 -7.09 -12.05 -8.96
CA ARG A 348 -6.16 -12.92 -8.25
C ARG A 348 -5.79 -12.38 -6.88
N VAL A 349 -5.28 -13.23 -6.01
CA VAL A 349 -4.67 -12.80 -4.75
C VAL A 349 -3.21 -12.42 -5.00
N GLY A 350 -2.83 -11.22 -4.59
CA GLY A 350 -1.46 -10.71 -4.60
C GLY A 350 -0.71 -11.13 -3.35
N LYS A 351 0.36 -11.91 -3.52
CA LYS A 351 1.32 -12.25 -2.48
C LYS A 351 2.67 -11.62 -2.80
N PRO A 352 3.51 -11.34 -1.77
CA PRO A 352 4.85 -10.83 -2.00
C PRO A 352 5.67 -11.71 -2.94
N ALA A 353 6.30 -11.09 -3.93
CA ALA A 353 7.19 -11.71 -4.91
C ALA A 353 8.43 -10.84 -5.14
N GLY A 354 9.40 -11.32 -5.91
CA GLY A 354 10.61 -10.55 -6.28
C GLY A 354 11.67 -10.47 -5.19
N VAL A 355 11.55 -11.20 -4.09
CA VAL A 355 12.50 -11.23 -2.98
C VAL A 355 12.98 -12.66 -2.70
N ILE A 356 14.12 -12.79 -2.01
CA ILE A 356 14.71 -14.07 -1.56
C ILE A 356 14.87 -14.11 -0.04
N GLY A 357 15.37 -15.20 0.51
CA GLY A 357 15.63 -15.36 1.95
C GLY A 357 14.44 -15.99 2.69
N LEU A 358 13.88 -15.29 3.68
CA LEU A 358 12.81 -15.82 4.55
C LEU A 358 11.42 -15.81 3.85
N THR A 359 11.35 -16.22 2.59
CA THR A 359 10.12 -16.14 1.76
C THR A 359 8.96 -16.94 2.33
N ASN A 360 9.24 -18.09 2.98
CA ASN A 360 8.20 -18.91 3.62
C ASN A 360 7.45 -18.19 4.75
N LEU A 361 8.06 -17.19 5.40
CA LEU A 361 7.42 -16.43 6.47
C LEU A 361 6.51 -15.32 5.94
N ILE A 362 6.70 -14.91 4.69
CA ILE A 362 6.00 -13.80 4.05
C ILE A 362 5.06 -14.26 2.93
N ASP A 363 4.88 -15.57 2.69
CA ASP A 363 3.97 -16.12 1.66
C ASP A 363 2.48 -16.00 2.06
N ASP A 364 2.07 -14.78 2.40
CA ASP A 364 0.70 -14.45 2.78
C ASP A 364 0.41 -13.01 2.30
N PRO A 365 -0.75 -12.75 1.69
CA PRO A 365 -1.09 -11.41 1.17
C PRO A 365 -1.02 -10.29 2.22
N LYS A 366 -1.11 -10.60 3.50
CA LYS A 366 -0.97 -9.63 4.60
C LYS A 366 0.43 -9.01 4.72
N PHE A 367 1.44 -9.53 4.03
CA PHE A 367 2.80 -8.99 4.03
C PHE A 367 3.10 -8.15 2.78
N ALA A 368 2.15 -7.99 1.86
CA ALA A 368 2.33 -7.27 0.61
C ALA A 368 2.90 -5.86 0.84
N THR A 369 2.27 -5.07 1.71
CA THR A 369 2.71 -3.71 2.04
C THR A 369 4.11 -3.70 2.66
N GLY A 370 4.37 -4.54 3.67
CA GLY A 370 5.67 -4.58 4.35
C GLY A 370 6.83 -4.94 3.42
N VAL A 371 6.64 -5.93 2.54
CA VAL A 371 7.65 -6.28 1.52
C VAL A 371 7.75 -5.20 0.46
N GLY A 372 6.62 -4.63 0.03
CA GLY A 372 6.62 -3.52 -0.91
C GLY A 372 7.36 -2.28 -0.41
N LEU A 373 7.30 -1.99 0.90
CA LEU A 373 8.05 -0.89 1.51
C LEU A 373 9.57 -1.09 1.43
N VAL A 374 10.08 -2.30 1.63
CA VAL A 374 11.53 -2.54 1.46
C VAL A 374 11.94 -2.50 -0.01
N MET A 375 11.09 -2.97 -0.93
CA MET A 375 11.36 -2.85 -2.38
C MET A 375 11.36 -1.39 -2.81
N PHE A 376 10.39 -0.60 -2.38
CA PHE A 376 10.36 0.84 -2.59
C PHE A 376 11.60 1.53 -2.01
N GLY A 377 12.01 1.20 -0.78
CA GLY A 377 13.20 1.75 -0.15
C GLY A 377 14.49 1.39 -0.89
N ALA A 378 14.53 0.23 -1.54
CA ALA A 378 15.67 -0.20 -2.34
C ALA A 378 15.86 0.62 -3.62
N GLU A 379 14.79 1.16 -4.19
CA GLU A 379 14.85 2.08 -5.32
C GLU A 379 15.29 3.50 -4.92
N GLN A 380 15.31 3.83 -3.63
CA GLN A 380 15.82 5.11 -3.15
C GLN A 380 17.34 5.01 -2.96
N SER A 381 18.07 6.04 -3.33
CA SER A 381 19.54 6.08 -3.16
C SER A 381 19.94 5.95 -1.68
N PRO A 382 20.96 5.15 -1.33
CA PRO A 382 21.49 5.08 0.03
C PRO A 382 21.94 6.47 0.50
N GLY A 383 21.39 6.95 1.61
CA GLY A 383 21.85 8.19 2.26
C GLY A 383 21.01 9.46 2.03
N GLN A 384 19.92 9.40 1.30
CA GLN A 384 18.99 10.52 1.14
C GLN A 384 17.65 10.22 1.82
N GLY A 385 17.50 10.62 3.06
CA GLY A 385 16.19 10.51 3.67
C GLY A 385 16.16 10.79 5.15
N GLN A 386 16.12 12.04 5.53
CA GLN A 386 15.39 12.44 6.73
C GLN A 386 14.09 13.08 6.24
N PHE A 387 12.95 12.55 6.68
CA PHE A 387 11.66 13.20 6.47
C PHE A 387 11.64 14.51 7.24
N HIS A 388 12.08 15.57 6.58
CA HIS A 388 11.81 16.95 7.01
C HIS A 388 10.64 17.39 6.15
N GLY A 389 9.57 17.81 6.77
CA GLY A 389 8.35 18.31 6.10
C GLY A 389 8.58 19.63 5.33
N ASP A 390 9.73 19.79 4.70
CA ASP A 390 10.13 20.95 3.92
C ASP A 390 9.94 20.65 2.43
N GLU A 391 9.27 21.54 1.70
CA GLU A 391 8.97 21.40 0.26
C GLU A 391 10.20 21.08 -0.60
N SER A 392 11.39 21.60 -0.21
CA SER A 392 12.66 21.32 -0.90
C SER A 392 13.12 19.85 -0.83
N SER A 393 12.73 19.12 0.21
CA SER A 393 13.05 17.71 0.42
C SER A 393 12.26 16.80 -0.52
N ILE A 394 10.99 17.10 -0.76
CA ILE A 394 10.10 16.34 -1.68
C ILE A 394 10.62 16.44 -3.12
N PHE A 395 11.10 17.61 -3.51
CA PHE A 395 11.67 17.87 -4.84
C PHE A 395 12.92 17.05 -5.15
N ASN A 396 13.87 17.02 -4.23
CA ASN A 396 15.09 16.24 -4.40
C ASN A 396 14.75 14.73 -4.53
N LYS A 397 13.75 14.25 -3.78
CA LYS A 397 13.27 12.86 -3.85
C LYS A 397 12.63 12.52 -5.20
N ILE A 398 11.86 13.44 -5.80
CA ILE A 398 11.26 13.25 -7.13
C ILE A 398 12.34 13.16 -8.21
N LEU A 399 13.33 14.05 -8.17
CA LEU A 399 14.44 14.05 -9.13
C LEU A 399 15.32 12.80 -9.03
N ASP A 400 15.56 12.33 -7.83
CA ASP A 400 16.35 11.12 -7.62
C ASP A 400 15.58 9.88 -8.07
N ARG A 401 14.27 9.81 -7.85
CA ARG A 401 13.40 8.77 -8.42
C ARG A 401 13.43 8.78 -9.94
N MET A 402 13.40 9.95 -10.56
CA MET A 402 13.47 10.06 -12.01
C MET A 402 14.83 9.64 -12.55
N LYS A 403 15.94 10.00 -11.89
CA LYS A 403 17.29 9.58 -12.28
C LYS A 403 17.47 8.06 -12.20
N GLN A 404 16.93 7.41 -11.16
CA GLN A 404 16.98 5.96 -11.03
C GLN A 404 16.12 5.26 -12.05
N TRP A 405 14.90 5.75 -12.27
CA TRP A 405 14.00 5.24 -13.31
C TRP A 405 14.61 5.36 -14.72
N LEU A 406 15.42 6.40 -14.96
CA LEU A 406 16.18 6.60 -16.19
C LEU A 406 17.39 5.66 -16.30
N THR A 407 18.02 5.27 -15.19
CA THR A 407 19.19 4.34 -15.19
C THR A 407 18.77 2.87 -15.30
N ASP A 408 17.54 2.51 -14.94
CA ASP A 408 17.02 1.14 -15.04
C ASP A 408 16.48 0.78 -16.43
N LEU A 409 16.46 1.74 -17.37
CA LEU A 409 16.06 1.56 -18.77
C LEU A 409 17.26 1.36 -19.74
N TRP A 410 18.51 1.28 -19.21
CA TRP A 410 19.73 1.01 -20.02
C TRP A 410 20.49 -0.23 -19.52
#